data_da65a27505ee83300c2704a6b0f6328f
#
_entry.id   da65a27505ee83300c2704a6b0f6328f
#
_cell.length_a   1.000
_cell.length_b   1.000
_cell.length_c   1.000
_cell.angle_alpha   90.00
_cell.angle_beta   90.00
_cell.angle_gamma   90.00
#
_symmetry.space_group_name_H-M   'P 1'
#
loop_
_entity.id
_entity.type
_entity.pdbx_description
1 polymer ?
#
loop_
_entity_poly.entity_id
_entity_poly.type
_entity_poly.pdbx_seq_one_letter_code
_entity_poly.pdbx_strand_id
1 'polypeptide(L)'
;VSVSLSNEEMLAKARELPLPKSWDRAQFIKNLAEMRGRPIHLIAADTVSLAGSPCGLWIKRADDDIIVHEADTSQYHIDQIVRHEVGHMMLGHDRAQEQNPAVGSGASLFHTVMPSINPAAVQAVLGRQDFSGDQEREAETFATMLMFAAHEKETKASMMRSVFFRR
;
A
#
# COMPACT_ATOMS: atom_id res chain seq x y z
N VAL A 1 -13.97 -4.98 19.66
CA VAL A 1 -12.99 -3.92 19.91
C VAL A 1 -11.72 -4.33 19.20
N SER A 2 -11.41 -3.67 18.06
CA SER A 2 -10.12 -3.87 17.39
C SER A 2 -9.04 -3.28 18.31
N VAL A 3 -8.13 -4.12 18.78
CA VAL A 3 -6.97 -3.64 19.54
C VAL A 3 -6.00 -3.04 18.53
N SER A 4 -5.79 -1.75 18.63
CA SER A 4 -4.78 -1.06 17.80
C SER A 4 -3.39 -1.60 18.14
N LEU A 5 -2.60 -1.92 17.11
CA LEU A 5 -1.22 -2.38 17.30
C LEU A 5 -0.34 -1.25 17.82
N SER A 6 0.56 -1.55 18.72
CA SER A 6 1.62 -0.63 19.14
C SER A 6 2.62 -0.38 17.99
N ASN A 7 3.38 0.71 18.08
CA ASN A 7 4.44 1.01 17.11
C ASN A 7 5.47 -0.12 16.99
N GLU A 8 5.78 -0.78 18.10
CA GLU A 8 6.73 -1.91 18.14
C GLU A 8 6.17 -3.13 17.39
N GLU A 9 4.89 -3.45 17.59
CA GLU A 9 4.21 -4.52 16.88
C GLU A 9 4.08 -4.22 15.38
N MET A 10 3.80 -2.98 15.01
CA MET A 10 3.77 -2.55 13.61
C MET A 10 5.14 -2.65 12.94
N LEU A 11 6.21 -2.26 13.65
CA LEU A 11 7.58 -2.40 13.14
C LEU A 11 7.97 -3.87 13.01
N ALA A 12 7.61 -4.72 13.95
CA ALA A 12 7.84 -6.16 13.85
C ALA A 12 7.14 -6.75 12.62
N LYS A 13 5.87 -6.41 12.40
CA LYS A 13 5.14 -6.79 11.18
C LYS A 13 5.81 -6.30 9.90
N ALA A 14 6.25 -5.06 9.87
CA ALA A 14 6.92 -4.48 8.72
C ALA A 14 8.24 -5.20 8.39
N ARG A 15 8.98 -5.63 9.39
CA ARG A 15 10.23 -6.42 9.23
C ARG A 15 10.00 -7.82 8.65
N GLU A 16 8.82 -8.39 8.85
CA GLU A 16 8.43 -9.70 8.28
C GLU A 16 8.11 -9.62 6.78
N LEU A 17 7.86 -8.42 6.25
CA LEU A 17 7.56 -8.26 4.83
C LEU A 17 8.79 -8.54 3.95
N PRO A 18 8.58 -9.00 2.71
CA PRO A 18 9.66 -9.42 1.82
C PRO A 18 10.37 -8.22 1.18
N LEU A 19 10.99 -7.40 2.03
CA LEU A 19 11.71 -6.19 1.63
C LEU A 19 12.91 -6.52 0.75
N PRO A 20 13.16 -5.77 -0.34
CA PRO A 20 14.40 -5.89 -1.11
C PRO A 20 15.62 -5.43 -0.29
N LYS A 21 16.84 -5.82 -0.72
CA LYS A 21 18.10 -5.44 -0.03
C LYS A 21 18.36 -3.95 -0.08
N SER A 22 17.98 -3.30 -1.15
CA SER A 22 17.93 -1.86 -1.33
C SER A 22 16.51 -1.51 -1.79
N TRP A 23 15.97 -0.38 -1.34
CA TRP A 23 14.61 -0.03 -1.66
C TRP A 23 14.39 0.08 -3.17
N ASP A 24 13.50 -0.74 -3.66
CA ASP A 24 12.95 -0.74 -5.01
C ASP A 24 11.44 -1.06 -4.89
N ARG A 25 10.61 -0.10 -5.23
CA ARG A 25 9.15 -0.20 -5.12
C ARG A 25 8.59 -1.35 -5.94
N ALA A 26 9.03 -1.48 -7.19
CA ALA A 26 8.54 -2.51 -8.09
C ALA A 26 8.91 -3.91 -7.60
N GLN A 27 10.15 -4.07 -7.14
CA GLN A 27 10.61 -5.33 -6.56
C GLN A 27 9.89 -5.66 -5.26
N PHE A 28 9.66 -4.66 -4.40
CA PHE A 28 8.91 -4.85 -3.15
C PHE A 28 7.48 -5.32 -3.43
N ILE A 29 6.76 -4.68 -4.34
CA ILE A 29 5.38 -5.05 -4.70
C ILE A 29 5.33 -6.44 -5.33
N LYS A 30 6.28 -6.79 -6.18
CA LYS A 30 6.40 -8.15 -6.72
C LYS A 30 6.57 -9.20 -5.62
N ASN A 31 7.50 -8.97 -4.71
CA ASN A 31 7.77 -9.87 -3.60
C ASN A 31 6.55 -10.01 -2.67
N LEU A 32 5.86 -8.89 -2.41
CA LEU A 32 4.64 -8.87 -1.58
C LEU A 32 3.50 -9.64 -2.25
N ALA A 33 3.32 -9.48 -3.56
CA ALA A 33 2.33 -10.23 -4.33
C ALA A 33 2.59 -11.74 -4.27
N GLU A 34 3.86 -12.16 -4.42
CA GLU A 34 4.28 -13.55 -4.30
C GLU A 34 4.00 -14.10 -2.89
N MET A 35 4.35 -13.35 -1.85
CA MET A 35 4.09 -13.73 -0.45
C MET A 35 2.59 -13.91 -0.17
N ARG A 36 1.75 -13.02 -0.72
CA ARG A 36 0.29 -13.08 -0.55
C ARG A 36 -0.39 -14.11 -1.47
N GLY A 37 0.31 -14.62 -2.48
CA GLY A 37 -0.28 -15.47 -3.52
C GLY A 37 -1.32 -14.73 -4.36
N ARG A 38 -1.20 -13.39 -4.49
CA ARG A 38 -2.18 -12.53 -5.12
C ARG A 38 -1.47 -11.35 -5.82
N PRO A 39 -1.63 -11.19 -7.15
CA PRO A 39 -1.01 -10.08 -7.88
C PRO A 39 -1.40 -8.72 -7.32
N ILE A 40 -0.45 -7.78 -7.38
CA ILE A 40 -0.67 -6.37 -7.04
C ILE A 40 -0.15 -5.54 -8.21
N HIS A 41 -1.00 -4.69 -8.77
CA HIS A 41 -0.65 -3.80 -9.87
C HIS A 41 -0.56 -2.35 -9.39
N LEU A 42 0.48 -1.63 -9.82
CA LEU A 42 0.61 -0.20 -9.58
C LEU A 42 0.16 0.55 -10.84
N ILE A 43 -0.76 1.49 -10.69
CA ILE A 43 -1.27 2.31 -11.78
C ILE A 43 -1.11 3.78 -11.41
N ALA A 44 -0.46 4.53 -12.31
CA ALA A 44 -0.36 5.97 -12.19
C ALA A 44 -1.61 6.64 -12.78
N ALA A 45 -2.19 7.59 -12.05
CA ALA A 45 -3.29 8.42 -12.50
C ALA A 45 -2.94 9.90 -12.35
N ASP A 46 -3.57 10.77 -13.14
CA ASP A 46 -3.35 12.20 -13.00
C ASP A 46 -3.96 12.75 -11.70
N THR A 47 -3.40 13.85 -11.20
CA THR A 47 -3.82 14.49 -9.95
C THR A 47 -5.28 14.93 -9.96
N VAL A 48 -5.82 15.32 -11.12
CA VAL A 48 -7.21 15.76 -11.25
C VAL A 48 -8.16 14.58 -11.03
N SER A 49 -7.82 13.42 -11.60
CA SER A 49 -8.58 12.19 -11.42
C SER A 49 -8.59 11.71 -9.96
N LEU A 50 -7.54 12.02 -9.18
CA LEU A 50 -7.40 11.68 -7.78
C LEU A 50 -7.84 12.79 -6.81
N ALA A 51 -8.42 13.89 -7.28
CA ALA A 51 -8.76 15.06 -6.46
C ALA A 51 -9.66 14.75 -5.24
N GLY A 52 -10.40 13.64 -5.27
CA GLY A 52 -11.18 13.13 -4.14
C GLY A 52 -10.43 12.18 -3.18
N SER A 53 -9.21 11.76 -3.55
CA SER A 53 -8.38 10.86 -2.73
C SER A 53 -6.89 11.19 -2.91
N PRO A 54 -6.38 12.22 -2.20
CA PRO A 54 -5.02 12.72 -2.38
C PRO A 54 -3.93 11.71 -1.96
N CYS A 55 -4.29 10.59 -1.34
CA CYS A 55 -3.36 9.59 -0.84
C CYS A 55 -3.28 8.33 -1.69
N GLY A 56 -4.09 8.20 -2.73
CA GLY A 56 -4.17 6.98 -3.54
C GLY A 56 -5.49 6.24 -3.38
N LEU A 57 -5.59 5.10 -4.05
CA LEU A 57 -6.74 4.20 -4.00
C LEU A 57 -6.26 2.75 -3.99
N TRP A 58 -6.84 1.93 -3.14
CA TRP A 58 -6.73 0.48 -3.23
C TRP A 58 -8.01 -0.10 -3.84
N ILE A 59 -7.88 -0.79 -4.96
CA ILE A 59 -8.97 -1.47 -5.66
C ILE A 59 -8.78 -2.97 -5.49
N LYS A 60 -9.76 -3.61 -4.87
CA LYS A 60 -9.78 -5.06 -4.67
C LYS A 60 -10.66 -5.71 -5.73
N ARG A 61 -10.09 -6.63 -6.51
CA ARG A 61 -10.83 -7.48 -7.45
C ARG A 61 -10.84 -8.93 -6.98
N ALA A 62 -11.51 -9.83 -7.69
CA ALA A 62 -11.59 -11.25 -7.31
C ALA A 62 -10.20 -11.90 -7.19
N ASP A 63 -9.33 -11.66 -8.17
CA ASP A 63 -8.06 -12.39 -8.31
C ASP A 63 -6.82 -11.55 -8.06
N ASP A 64 -6.94 -10.23 -7.98
CA ASP A 64 -5.81 -9.29 -7.82
C ASP A 64 -6.18 -8.01 -7.07
N ASP A 65 -5.18 -7.22 -6.78
CA ASP A 65 -5.28 -5.89 -6.19
C ASP A 65 -4.65 -4.84 -7.10
N ILE A 66 -5.20 -3.64 -7.10
CA ILE A 66 -4.63 -2.48 -7.79
C ILE A 66 -4.40 -1.37 -6.78
N ILE A 67 -3.21 -0.80 -6.78
CA ILE A 67 -2.91 0.46 -6.09
C ILE A 67 -2.80 1.55 -7.13
N VAL A 68 -3.67 2.55 -7.06
CA VAL A 68 -3.61 3.74 -7.89
C VAL A 68 -2.87 4.83 -7.14
N HIS A 69 -1.88 5.44 -7.76
CA HIS A 69 -1.11 6.53 -7.19
C HIS A 69 -1.05 7.73 -8.16
N GLU A 70 -0.70 8.87 -7.64
CA GLU A 70 -0.51 10.09 -8.42
C GLU A 70 0.66 9.93 -9.40
N ALA A 71 0.49 10.41 -10.65
CA ALA A 71 1.50 10.31 -11.69
C ALA A 71 2.53 11.46 -11.59
N ASP A 72 2.04 12.68 -11.39
CA ASP A 72 2.83 13.92 -11.45
C ASP A 72 3.36 14.33 -10.08
N THR A 73 4.11 13.43 -9.42
CA THR A 73 4.69 13.71 -8.11
C THR A 73 6.07 13.07 -7.95
N SER A 74 6.76 13.36 -6.86
CA SER A 74 8.08 12.81 -6.57
C SER A 74 8.04 11.29 -6.34
N GLN A 75 9.14 10.60 -6.67
CA GLN A 75 9.28 9.17 -6.37
C GLN A 75 9.10 8.87 -4.88
N TYR A 76 9.58 9.76 -4.02
CA TYR A 76 9.38 9.66 -2.57
C TYR A 76 7.90 9.66 -2.20
N HIS A 77 7.11 10.57 -2.79
CA HIS A 77 5.67 10.66 -2.51
C HIS A 77 4.91 9.43 -3.03
N ILE A 78 5.27 8.94 -4.23
CA ILE A 78 4.72 7.67 -4.74
C ILE A 78 5.02 6.52 -3.77
N ASP A 79 6.24 6.45 -3.25
CA ASP A 79 6.61 5.43 -2.27
C ASP A 79 5.79 5.52 -0.99
N GLN A 80 5.49 6.73 -0.53
CA GLN A 80 4.64 6.94 0.65
C GLN A 80 3.21 6.49 0.38
N ILE A 81 2.63 6.84 -0.77
CA ILE A 81 1.30 6.38 -1.18
C ILE A 81 1.24 4.84 -1.19
N VAL A 82 2.19 4.21 -1.86
CA VAL A 82 2.21 2.74 -1.98
C VAL A 82 2.36 2.07 -0.61
N ARG A 83 3.24 2.58 0.26
CA ARG A 83 3.40 2.05 1.62
C ARG A 83 2.13 2.23 2.46
N HIS A 84 1.41 3.33 2.28
CA HIS A 84 0.16 3.61 2.96
C HIS A 84 -0.92 2.59 2.56
N GLU A 85 -1.12 2.37 1.25
CA GLU A 85 -2.08 1.37 0.75
C GLU A 85 -1.71 -0.05 1.18
N VAL A 86 -0.42 -0.39 1.17
CA VAL A 86 0.07 -1.65 1.73
C VAL A 86 -0.24 -1.74 3.23
N GLY A 87 -0.17 -0.64 3.97
CA GLY A 87 -0.59 -0.57 5.37
C GLY A 87 -2.04 -1.02 5.55
N HIS A 88 -2.96 -0.46 4.78
CA HIS A 88 -4.37 -0.89 4.80
C HIS A 88 -4.53 -2.38 4.50
N MET A 89 -3.82 -2.89 3.49
CA MET A 89 -3.86 -4.31 3.13
C MET A 89 -3.36 -5.22 4.26
N MET A 90 -2.22 -4.87 4.87
CA MET A 90 -1.56 -5.70 5.88
C MET A 90 -2.26 -5.66 7.24
N LEU A 91 -2.98 -4.58 7.52
CA LEU A 91 -3.78 -4.42 8.73
C LEU A 91 -5.22 -4.94 8.57
N GLY A 92 -5.60 -5.31 7.34
CA GLY A 92 -6.92 -5.90 7.05
C GLY A 92 -8.06 -4.91 7.19
N HIS A 93 -7.85 -3.66 6.80
CA HIS A 93 -8.84 -2.58 6.91
C HIS A 93 -10.02 -2.74 5.94
N ASP A 94 -9.91 -3.61 4.93
CA ASP A 94 -10.98 -3.95 3.99
C ASP A 94 -12.11 -4.78 4.62
N ARG A 95 -11.86 -5.48 5.72
CA ARG A 95 -12.82 -6.40 6.33
C ARG A 95 -14.09 -5.72 6.84
N ALA A 96 -14.00 -4.46 7.25
CA ALA A 96 -15.15 -3.68 7.68
C ALA A 96 -16.08 -3.31 6.51
N GLN A 97 -15.54 -3.26 5.29
CA GLN A 97 -16.24 -2.89 4.07
C GLN A 97 -16.94 -4.10 3.41
N GLU A 98 -16.42 -5.30 3.58
CA GLU A 98 -17.05 -6.53 3.07
C GLU A 98 -18.45 -6.79 3.67
N GLN A 99 -18.71 -6.22 4.84
CA GLN A 99 -20.03 -6.33 5.53
C GLN A 99 -21.04 -5.29 5.04
N ASN A 100 -20.64 -4.30 4.26
CA ASN A 100 -21.52 -3.26 3.74
C ASN A 100 -21.10 -2.84 2.32
N PRO A 101 -21.42 -3.63 1.28
CA PRO A 101 -21.01 -3.38 -0.11
C PRO A 101 -21.71 -2.16 -0.75
N ALA A 102 -22.45 -1.37 0.03
CA ALA A 102 -23.08 -0.16 -0.45
C ALA A 102 -22.04 0.95 -0.68
N VAL A 103 -21.61 1.04 -1.94
CA VAL A 103 -21.21 2.30 -2.58
C VAL A 103 -20.23 3.14 -1.75
N GLY A 104 -18.97 2.73 -1.67
CA GLY A 104 -17.91 3.63 -1.25
C GLY A 104 -17.81 4.83 -2.21
N SER A 105 -17.44 6.00 -1.70
CA SER A 105 -17.14 7.21 -2.48
C SER A 105 -16.11 6.96 -3.60
N GLY A 106 -15.30 5.93 -3.46
CA GLY A 106 -14.34 5.44 -4.45
C GLY A 106 -14.97 4.95 -5.76
N ALA A 107 -16.24 4.51 -5.79
CA ALA A 107 -16.88 4.04 -7.02
C ALA A 107 -16.98 5.13 -8.09
N SER A 108 -17.22 6.38 -7.70
CA SER A 108 -17.23 7.52 -8.63
C SER A 108 -15.83 7.83 -9.18
N LEU A 109 -14.82 7.76 -8.34
CA LEU A 109 -13.41 7.94 -8.71
C LEU A 109 -12.93 6.81 -9.63
N PHE A 110 -13.36 5.59 -9.37
CA PHE A 110 -13.02 4.42 -10.18
C PHE A 110 -13.38 4.59 -11.66
N HIS A 111 -14.59 5.05 -11.96
CA HIS A 111 -15.02 5.29 -13.34
C HIS A 111 -14.19 6.37 -14.05
N THR A 112 -13.70 7.35 -13.31
CA THR A 112 -12.85 8.42 -13.84
C THR A 112 -11.44 7.93 -14.10
N VAL A 113 -10.88 7.15 -13.18
CA VAL A 113 -9.47 6.70 -13.23
C VAL A 113 -9.30 5.50 -14.17
N MET A 114 -10.27 4.61 -14.24
CA MET A 114 -10.19 3.35 -14.98
C MET A 114 -11.47 3.05 -15.78
N PRO A 115 -11.76 3.84 -16.80
CA PRO A 115 -13.01 3.70 -17.57
C PRO A 115 -13.09 2.38 -18.35
N SER A 116 -11.97 1.71 -18.59
CA SER A 116 -11.88 0.45 -19.34
C SER A 116 -12.08 -0.81 -18.50
N ILE A 117 -12.11 -0.70 -17.18
CA ILE A 117 -12.33 -1.87 -16.31
C ILE A 117 -13.82 -2.06 -16.06
N ASN A 118 -14.28 -3.29 -16.24
CA ASN A 118 -15.67 -3.67 -15.93
C ASN A 118 -15.94 -3.48 -14.42
N PRO A 119 -16.87 -2.61 -14.03
CA PRO A 119 -17.22 -2.38 -12.61
C PRO A 119 -17.65 -3.66 -11.88
N ALA A 120 -18.28 -4.61 -12.60
CA ALA A 120 -18.70 -5.89 -12.01
C ALA A 120 -17.53 -6.78 -11.57
N ALA A 121 -16.31 -6.54 -12.09
CA ALA A 121 -15.10 -7.27 -11.68
C ALA A 121 -14.46 -6.71 -10.39
N VAL A 122 -14.95 -5.58 -9.89
CA VAL A 122 -14.40 -4.88 -8.73
C VAL A 122 -15.21 -5.25 -7.49
N GLN A 123 -14.54 -5.78 -6.48
CA GLN A 123 -15.15 -6.14 -5.20
C GLN A 123 -15.24 -4.93 -4.26
N ALA A 124 -14.20 -4.11 -4.23
CA ALA A 124 -14.17 -2.89 -3.44
C ALA A 124 -13.23 -1.85 -4.07
N VAL A 125 -13.59 -0.58 -3.90
CA VAL A 125 -12.72 0.57 -4.17
C VAL A 125 -12.58 1.32 -2.87
N LEU A 126 -11.37 1.35 -2.32
CA LEU A 126 -11.07 1.83 -0.99
C LEU A 126 -10.16 3.05 -1.09
N GLY A 127 -10.71 4.20 -0.77
CA GLY A 127 -9.99 5.46 -0.68
C GLY A 127 -10.03 6.00 0.75
N ARG A 128 -9.34 7.10 1.00
CA ARG A 128 -9.22 7.72 2.32
C ARG A 128 -10.56 7.95 3.04
N GLN A 129 -11.62 8.23 2.31
CA GLN A 129 -12.95 8.48 2.90
C GLN A 129 -13.68 7.20 3.35
N ASP A 130 -13.19 6.05 2.92
CA ASP A 130 -13.77 4.75 3.23
C ASP A 130 -13.23 4.15 4.52
N PHE A 131 -12.14 4.73 5.06
CA PHE A 131 -11.51 4.31 6.29
C PHE A 131 -11.84 5.23 7.46
N SER A 132 -11.90 4.68 8.67
CA SER A 132 -12.01 5.50 9.87
C SER A 132 -10.72 6.28 10.13
N GLY A 133 -10.81 7.37 10.91
CA GLY A 133 -9.62 8.13 11.29
C GLY A 133 -8.58 7.31 12.04
N ASP A 134 -8.99 6.26 12.74
CA ASP A 134 -8.07 5.33 13.42
C ASP A 134 -7.35 4.43 12.42
N GLN A 135 -8.07 3.88 11.43
CA GLN A 135 -7.49 3.08 10.36
C GLN A 135 -6.50 3.88 9.50
N GLU A 136 -6.82 5.14 9.20
CA GLU A 136 -5.90 6.05 8.52
C GLU A 136 -4.61 6.25 9.32
N ARG A 137 -4.70 6.54 10.62
CA ARG A 137 -3.53 6.69 11.49
C ARG A 137 -2.71 5.40 11.59
N GLU A 138 -3.36 4.26 11.65
CA GLU A 138 -2.69 2.95 11.66
C GLU A 138 -1.94 2.71 10.35
N ALA A 139 -2.55 3.00 9.20
CA ALA A 139 -1.91 2.86 7.89
C ALA A 139 -0.72 3.83 7.72
N GLU A 140 -0.85 5.08 8.15
CA GLU A 140 0.25 6.05 8.15
C GLU A 140 1.41 5.61 9.06
N THR A 141 1.09 5.12 10.25
CA THR A 141 2.09 4.58 11.18
C THR A 141 2.79 3.37 10.59
N PHE A 142 2.02 2.44 10.03
CA PHE A 142 2.59 1.26 9.38
C PHE A 142 3.49 1.62 8.20
N ALA A 143 3.08 2.58 7.35
CA ALA A 143 3.90 3.08 6.24
C ALA A 143 5.25 3.63 6.72
N THR A 144 5.24 4.35 7.84
CA THR A 144 6.46 4.86 8.49
C THR A 144 7.33 3.71 9.01
N MET A 145 6.75 2.71 9.67
CA MET A 145 7.48 1.54 10.17
C MET A 145 8.05 0.71 9.02
N LEU A 146 7.34 0.61 7.91
CA LEU A 146 7.81 -0.06 6.70
C LEU A 146 9.03 0.65 6.10
N MET A 147 9.02 1.99 6.09
CA MET A 147 10.17 2.78 5.66
C MET A 147 11.39 2.53 6.57
N PHE A 148 11.22 2.51 7.89
CA PHE A 148 12.30 2.20 8.83
C PHE A 148 12.84 0.79 8.63
N ALA A 149 11.98 -0.22 8.50
CA ALA A 149 12.38 -1.60 8.25
C ALA A 149 13.18 -1.75 6.95
N ALA A 150 12.78 -1.06 5.89
CA ALA A 150 13.50 -1.02 4.62
C ALA A 150 14.89 -0.39 4.77
N HIS A 151 14.99 0.73 5.48
CA HIS A 151 16.26 1.41 5.75
C HIS A 151 17.20 0.55 6.60
N GLU A 152 16.71 -0.11 7.64
CA GLU A 152 17.50 -1.04 8.47
C GLU A 152 18.08 -2.17 7.62
N LYS A 153 17.28 -2.75 6.71
CA LYS A 153 17.74 -3.83 5.83
C LYS A 153 18.82 -3.38 4.86
N GLU A 154 18.67 -2.20 4.28
CA GLU A 154 19.65 -1.60 3.39
C GLU A 154 20.98 -1.30 4.11
N THR A 155 20.92 -0.73 5.31
CA THR A 155 22.08 -0.44 6.15
C THR A 155 22.83 -1.72 6.51
N LYS A 156 22.14 -2.76 6.95
CA LYS A 156 22.75 -4.08 7.24
C LYS A 156 23.43 -4.67 6.01
N ALA A 157 22.80 -4.62 4.85
CA ALA A 157 23.37 -5.12 3.59
C ALA A 157 24.62 -4.32 3.17
N SER A 158 24.64 -3.01 3.39
CA SER A 158 25.80 -2.14 3.12
C SER A 158 26.95 -2.43 4.06
N MET A 159 26.69 -2.57 5.36
CA MET A 159 27.70 -2.92 6.36
C MET A 159 28.35 -4.28 6.07
N MET A 160 27.55 -5.29 5.73
CA MET A 160 28.09 -6.62 5.37
C MET A 160 29.00 -6.54 4.16
N ARG A 161 28.63 -5.78 3.12
CA ARG A 161 29.48 -5.58 1.94
C ARG A 161 30.82 -4.91 2.31
N SER A 162 30.79 -3.89 3.16
CA SER A 162 32.01 -3.19 3.58
C SER A 162 32.96 -4.06 4.40
N VAL A 163 32.43 -5.02 5.17
CA VAL A 163 33.25 -5.94 5.99
C VAL A 163 33.83 -7.06 5.14
N PHE A 164 33.08 -7.65 4.21
CA PHE A 164 33.53 -8.83 3.46
C PHE A 164 34.26 -8.51 2.15
N PHE A 165 34.15 -7.30 1.63
CA PHE A 165 34.76 -6.89 0.37
C PHE A 165 35.78 -5.76 0.51
N ARG A 166 36.29 -5.49 1.71
CA ARG A 166 37.50 -4.67 1.91
C ARG A 166 38.69 -5.48 1.45
N ARG A 167 39.10 -5.27 0.22
CA ARG A 167 40.49 -5.53 -0.26
C ARG A 167 41.22 -4.22 -0.42
#